data_f9a5564dbf20d496e06225b6bddd181e
#
_entry.id   f9a5564dbf20d496e06225b6bddd181e
#
_cell.length_a   1.000
_cell.length_b   1.000
_cell.length_c   1.000
_cell.angle_alpha   90.00
_cell.angle_beta   90.00
_cell.angle_gamma   90.00
#
_symmetry.space_group_name_H-M   'P 1'
#
loop_
_entity.id
_entity.type
_entity.pdbx_description
1 polymer ?
#
loop_
_entity_poly.entity_id
_entity_poly.type
_entity_poly.pdbx_seq_one_letter_code
_entity_poly.pdbx_strand_id
1 'polypeptide(L)'
;SRTGAVLSPIGKKYYDLFVEMEKRLAELSMEAKRESLQLEKSVHIGVPEGWDVLSLIEKMEVLLSTRGEELKMTFSAYSYRLLLSQLRNHQIDGCICPKGLIVPLEHMAFLDLPPLQNVLLYSRKHCPPENGQEYTVKDFRKEKLLLLEQEDTSIPKAYQLGFLQDKGIIPETKEYHNIDSILLDVSLDKGFAISDIWSRGAFDRNLSCLKLDQKMPICVAWPENHSFDEMRLFADLFKESMEPLQ
;
A
#
# COMPACT_ATOMS: atom_id res chain seq x y z
N SER A 1 -20.30 -29.11 6.28
CA SER A 1 -20.50 -28.21 7.42
C SER A 1 -19.49 -27.07 7.36
N ARG A 2 -19.97 -25.86 7.44
CA ARG A 2 -19.18 -24.60 7.37
C ARG A 2 -18.46 -24.21 8.69
N THR A 3 -18.03 -25.17 9.46
CA THR A 3 -17.22 -24.90 10.65
C THR A 3 -15.77 -25.22 10.31
N GLY A 4 -14.94 -24.18 10.21
CA GLY A 4 -13.50 -24.32 10.00
C GLY A 4 -12.88 -25.26 11.04
N ALA A 5 -11.77 -25.90 10.70
CA ALA A 5 -11.03 -26.77 11.62
C ALA A 5 -10.50 -25.92 12.80
N VAL A 6 -10.80 -26.37 14.02
CA VAL A 6 -10.27 -25.74 15.24
C VAL A 6 -9.13 -26.61 15.76
N LEU A 7 -7.99 -25.99 16.10
CA LEU A 7 -6.85 -26.71 16.65
C LEU A 7 -7.19 -27.28 18.04
N SER A 8 -6.78 -28.52 18.28
CA SER A 8 -6.83 -29.09 19.64
C SER A 8 -5.85 -28.33 20.57
N PRO A 9 -5.99 -28.42 21.90
CA PRO A 9 -5.06 -27.76 22.84
C PRO A 9 -3.59 -28.11 22.59
N ILE A 10 -3.30 -29.35 22.21
CA ILE A 10 -1.95 -29.79 21.84
C ILE A 10 -1.58 -29.27 20.44
N GLY A 11 -2.52 -29.23 19.49
CA GLY A 11 -2.34 -28.68 18.16
C GLY A 11 -2.00 -27.19 18.21
N LYS A 12 -2.59 -26.45 19.16
CA LYS A 12 -2.26 -25.03 19.39
C LYS A 12 -0.81 -24.86 19.86
N LYS A 13 -0.33 -25.71 20.78
CA LYS A 13 1.08 -25.68 21.23
C LYS A 13 2.06 -25.96 20.09
N TYR A 14 1.76 -26.92 19.22
CA TYR A 14 2.56 -27.17 18.02
C TYR A 14 2.52 -26.00 17.05
N TYR A 15 1.34 -25.42 16.83
CA TYR A 15 1.19 -24.23 15.96
C TYR A 15 2.06 -23.07 16.47
N ASP A 16 1.94 -22.74 17.76
CA ASP A 16 2.73 -21.67 18.39
C ASP A 16 4.25 -21.94 18.28
N LEU A 17 4.69 -23.19 18.48
CA LEU A 17 6.07 -23.61 18.31
C LEU A 17 6.54 -23.44 16.85
N PHE A 18 5.73 -23.86 15.87
CA PHE A 18 6.10 -23.72 14.45
C PHE A 18 6.18 -22.25 14.03
N VAL A 19 5.28 -21.41 14.49
CA VAL A 19 5.32 -19.96 14.23
C VAL A 19 6.59 -19.34 14.81
N GLU A 20 6.99 -19.73 16.03
CA GLU A 20 8.23 -19.28 16.66
C GLU A 20 9.46 -19.79 15.90
N MET A 21 9.47 -21.05 15.48
CA MET A 21 10.54 -21.62 14.66
C MET A 21 10.68 -20.94 13.30
N GLU A 22 9.57 -20.67 12.59
CA GLU A 22 9.59 -19.93 11.32
C GLU A 22 10.18 -18.53 11.51
N LYS A 23 9.74 -17.82 12.56
CA LYS A 23 10.29 -16.52 12.91
C LYS A 23 11.80 -16.57 13.14
N ARG A 24 12.26 -17.52 13.96
CA ARG A 24 13.70 -17.68 14.27
C ARG A 24 14.51 -18.08 13.05
N LEU A 25 13.96 -18.93 12.19
CA LEU A 25 14.63 -19.32 10.94
C LEU A 25 14.75 -18.13 9.98
N ALA A 26 13.72 -17.30 9.88
CA ALA A 26 13.75 -16.06 9.09
C ALA A 26 14.83 -15.09 9.62
N GLU A 27 14.88 -14.87 10.95
CA GLU A 27 15.90 -14.04 11.60
C GLU A 27 17.33 -14.55 11.30
N LEU A 28 17.59 -15.84 11.48
CA LEU A 28 18.91 -16.45 11.19
C LEU A 28 19.25 -16.38 9.69
N SER A 29 18.28 -16.57 8.81
CA SER A 29 18.50 -16.44 7.37
C SER A 29 18.88 -15.01 6.98
N MET A 30 18.29 -14.01 7.65
CA MET A 30 18.65 -12.61 7.45
C MET A 30 20.03 -12.30 8.04
N GLU A 31 20.36 -12.81 9.24
CA GLU A 31 21.69 -12.68 9.84
C GLU A 31 22.76 -13.27 8.91
N ALA A 32 22.55 -14.48 8.39
CA ALA A 32 23.47 -15.11 7.46
C ALA A 32 23.61 -14.32 6.14
N LYS A 33 22.51 -13.77 5.63
CA LYS A 33 22.51 -12.91 4.44
C LYS A 33 23.29 -11.61 4.69
N ARG A 34 23.23 -11.06 5.90
CA ARG A 34 23.99 -9.88 6.32
C ARG A 34 25.48 -10.17 6.45
N GLU A 35 25.84 -11.27 7.10
CA GLU A 35 27.24 -11.68 7.23
C GLU A 35 27.89 -11.91 5.86
N SER A 36 27.12 -12.42 4.88
CA SER A 36 27.59 -12.60 3.50
C SER A 36 27.65 -11.32 2.67
N LEU A 37 26.84 -10.29 3.04
CA LEU A 37 26.72 -9.00 2.35
C LEU A 37 27.42 -7.85 3.10
N GLN A 38 28.27 -8.14 4.08
CA GLN A 38 28.95 -7.17 4.97
C GLN A 38 29.71 -6.02 4.27
N LEU A 39 29.61 -5.88 2.96
CA LEU A 39 30.25 -4.83 2.18
C LEU A 39 29.27 -3.82 1.55
N GLU A 40 27.95 -4.07 1.52
CA GLU A 40 26.99 -3.13 0.90
C GLU A 40 25.79 -2.90 1.81
N LYS A 41 25.56 -1.65 2.20
CA LYS A 41 24.32 -1.24 2.86
C LYS A 41 23.15 -1.48 1.90
N SER A 42 22.19 -2.31 2.27
CA SER A 42 21.07 -2.66 1.41
C SER A 42 19.76 -2.79 2.16
N VAL A 43 18.64 -2.41 1.50
CA VAL A 43 17.29 -2.59 2.01
C VAL A 43 16.38 -3.17 0.93
N HIS A 44 15.48 -4.08 1.34
CA HIS A 44 14.42 -4.62 0.51
C HIS A 44 13.07 -4.08 0.97
N ILE A 45 12.41 -3.29 0.14
CA ILE A 45 11.21 -2.54 0.48
C ILE A 45 10.00 -3.10 -0.25
N GLY A 46 8.95 -3.40 0.51
CA GLY A 46 7.65 -3.74 -0.05
C GLY A 46 6.81 -2.49 -0.34
N VAL A 47 6.10 -2.50 -1.46
CA VAL A 47 5.14 -1.45 -1.83
C VAL A 47 3.80 -2.09 -2.22
N PRO A 48 2.65 -1.41 -2.05
CA PRO A 48 1.37 -1.91 -2.52
C PRO A 48 1.33 -2.09 -4.04
N GLU A 49 0.71 -3.18 -4.50
CA GLU A 49 0.40 -3.36 -5.91
C GLU A 49 -0.39 -2.17 -6.46
N GLY A 50 -0.02 -1.75 -7.66
CA GLY A 50 -0.69 -0.63 -8.34
C GLY A 50 -0.15 0.75 -7.99
N TRP A 51 0.78 0.88 -7.04
CA TRP A 51 1.48 2.14 -6.80
C TRP A 51 2.64 2.32 -7.78
N ASP A 52 2.76 3.53 -8.30
CA ASP A 52 3.93 4.00 -9.06
C ASP A 52 4.72 4.98 -8.18
N VAL A 53 5.85 4.52 -7.70
CA VAL A 53 6.78 5.29 -6.85
C VAL A 53 8.13 5.54 -7.53
N LEU A 54 8.23 5.25 -8.84
CA LEU A 54 9.49 5.33 -9.58
C LEU A 54 10.13 6.71 -9.48
N SER A 55 9.36 7.76 -9.68
CA SER A 55 9.88 9.14 -9.62
C SER A 55 10.44 9.53 -8.24
N LEU A 56 9.93 8.92 -7.17
CA LEU A 56 10.44 9.13 -5.80
C LEU A 56 11.75 8.37 -5.60
N ILE A 57 11.84 7.15 -6.13
CA ILE A 57 13.07 6.35 -6.10
C ILE A 57 14.20 7.07 -6.84
N GLU A 58 13.94 7.58 -8.04
CA GLU A 58 14.91 8.37 -8.82
C GLU A 58 15.41 9.60 -8.04
N LYS A 59 14.52 10.31 -7.35
CA LYS A 59 14.92 11.43 -6.47
C LYS A 59 15.79 10.96 -5.30
N MET A 60 15.48 9.81 -4.69
CA MET A 60 16.29 9.25 -3.61
C MET A 60 17.71 8.92 -4.09
N GLU A 61 17.86 8.36 -5.29
CA GLU A 61 19.18 8.06 -5.88
C GLU A 61 19.99 9.34 -6.08
N VAL A 62 19.34 10.44 -6.53
CA VAL A 62 19.99 11.76 -6.63
C VAL A 62 20.41 12.29 -5.26
N LEU A 63 19.55 12.17 -4.24
CA LEU A 63 19.87 12.59 -2.86
C LEU A 63 21.06 11.81 -2.29
N LEU A 64 21.08 10.49 -2.45
CA LEU A 64 22.18 9.61 -2.04
C LEU A 64 23.50 10.05 -2.70
N SER A 65 23.49 10.21 -4.03
CA SER A 65 24.65 10.66 -4.79
C SER A 65 25.16 12.02 -4.33
N THR A 66 24.26 12.98 -4.07
CA THR A 66 24.61 14.33 -3.63
C THR A 66 25.25 14.34 -2.24
N ARG A 67 24.86 13.41 -1.35
CA ARG A 67 25.39 13.27 0.00
C ARG A 67 26.66 12.42 0.10
N GLY A 68 27.00 11.73 -0.99
CA GLY A 68 28.10 10.74 -0.97
C GLY A 68 27.75 9.54 -0.09
N GLU A 69 26.46 9.22 0.05
CA GLU A 69 25.94 8.08 0.78
C GLU A 69 25.64 6.93 -0.19
N GLU A 70 25.84 5.70 0.26
CA GLU A 70 25.55 4.49 -0.50
C GLU A 70 24.46 3.68 0.20
N LEU A 71 23.37 3.38 -0.51
CA LEU A 71 22.31 2.48 -0.08
C LEU A 71 21.73 1.76 -1.29
N LYS A 72 21.90 0.44 -1.33
CA LYS A 72 21.28 -0.41 -2.35
C LYS A 72 19.83 -0.67 -2.00
N MET A 73 18.93 -0.24 -2.85
CA MET A 73 17.49 -0.39 -2.64
C MET A 73 16.92 -1.42 -3.62
N THR A 74 16.14 -2.35 -3.10
CA THR A 74 15.34 -3.28 -3.92
C THR A 74 13.87 -3.14 -3.55
N PHE A 75 12.98 -3.20 -4.54
CA PHE A 75 11.55 -3.00 -4.34
C PHE A 75 10.76 -4.19 -4.87
N SER A 76 9.72 -4.57 -4.13
CA SER A 76 8.76 -5.59 -4.56
C SER A 76 7.33 -5.14 -4.30
N ALA A 77 6.45 -5.33 -5.29
CA ALA A 77 5.05 -4.99 -5.17
C ALA A 77 4.23 -6.18 -4.65
N TYR A 78 3.34 -5.92 -3.70
CA TYR A 78 2.53 -6.94 -3.04
C TYR A 78 1.10 -6.46 -2.82
N SER A 79 0.12 -7.37 -2.85
CA SER A 79 -1.19 -7.09 -2.26
C SER A 79 -1.04 -6.74 -0.77
N TYR A 80 -1.97 -5.99 -0.19
CA TYR A 80 -1.86 -5.58 1.22
C TYR A 80 -1.66 -6.75 2.18
N ARG A 81 -2.38 -7.84 1.99
CA ARG A 81 -2.25 -9.05 2.79
C ARG A 81 -0.85 -9.66 2.69
N LEU A 82 -0.34 -9.81 1.47
CA LEU A 82 0.99 -10.38 1.24
C LEU A 82 2.08 -9.43 1.76
N LEU A 83 1.93 -8.13 1.57
CA LEU A 83 2.83 -7.10 2.08
C LEU A 83 3.03 -7.23 3.60
N LEU A 84 1.91 -7.30 4.35
CA LEU A 84 1.96 -7.47 5.80
C LEU A 84 2.54 -8.83 6.22
N SER A 85 2.27 -9.90 5.45
CA SER A 85 2.87 -11.20 5.69
C SER A 85 4.38 -11.19 5.46
N GLN A 86 4.84 -10.59 4.34
CA GLN A 86 6.28 -10.48 4.05
C GLN A 86 7.01 -9.65 5.11
N LEU A 87 6.39 -8.56 5.59
CA LEU A 87 6.94 -7.72 6.63
C LEU A 87 7.07 -8.47 7.97
N ARG A 88 6.00 -9.16 8.40
CA ARG A 88 5.99 -9.95 9.64
C ARG A 88 6.97 -11.11 9.62
N ASN A 89 7.15 -11.73 8.46
CA ASN A 89 8.05 -12.88 8.28
C ASN A 89 9.47 -12.44 7.92
N HIS A 90 9.80 -11.14 8.04
CA HIS A 90 11.12 -10.60 7.76
C HIS A 90 11.66 -10.96 6.35
N GLN A 91 10.76 -11.12 5.37
CA GLN A 91 11.14 -11.36 3.97
C GLN A 91 11.44 -10.04 3.23
N ILE A 92 11.00 -8.93 3.80
CA ILE A 92 11.34 -7.56 3.43
C ILE A 92 11.78 -6.81 4.68
N ASP A 93 12.67 -5.84 4.52
CA ASP A 93 13.20 -5.04 5.64
C ASP A 93 12.22 -3.98 6.11
N GLY A 94 11.41 -3.47 5.19
CA GLY A 94 10.36 -2.49 5.47
C GLY A 94 9.35 -2.38 4.35
N CYS A 95 8.34 -1.56 4.55
CA CYS A 95 7.34 -1.28 3.52
C CYS A 95 6.85 0.17 3.56
N ILE A 96 6.37 0.65 2.42
CA ILE A 96 5.61 1.89 2.29
C ILE A 96 4.15 1.50 2.15
N CYS A 97 3.27 2.00 3.02
CA CYS A 97 1.86 1.58 2.97
C CYS A 97 0.92 2.57 3.66
N PRO A 98 -0.41 2.41 3.49
CA PRO A 98 -1.39 3.09 4.32
C PRO A 98 -1.16 2.83 5.81
N LYS A 99 -1.05 3.90 6.61
CA LYS A 99 -0.76 3.82 8.05
C LYS A 99 -1.77 2.95 8.82
N GLY A 100 -3.03 2.95 8.42
CA GLY A 100 -4.07 2.14 9.03
C GLY A 100 -3.81 0.63 8.99
N LEU A 101 -2.94 0.14 8.10
CA LEU A 101 -2.54 -1.25 8.02
C LEU A 101 -1.50 -1.63 9.09
N ILE A 102 -0.70 -0.66 9.54
CA ILE A 102 0.43 -0.87 10.48
C ILE A 102 0.01 -0.65 11.92
N VAL A 103 -0.79 0.39 12.19
CA VAL A 103 -1.20 0.75 13.56
C VAL A 103 -1.74 -0.42 14.40
N PRO A 104 -2.50 -1.39 13.84
CA PRO A 104 -2.97 -2.55 14.60
C PRO A 104 -1.90 -3.62 14.85
N LEU A 105 -0.69 -3.48 14.28
CA LEU A 105 0.37 -4.48 14.40
C LEU A 105 1.26 -4.16 15.61
N GLU A 106 1.57 -5.18 16.38
CA GLU A 106 2.53 -5.10 17.48
C GLU A 106 3.97 -5.12 16.95
N HIS A 107 4.90 -4.50 17.68
CA HIS A 107 6.34 -4.51 17.39
C HIS A 107 6.74 -3.94 16.03
N MET A 108 6.02 -2.93 15.56
CA MET A 108 6.33 -2.20 14.32
C MET A 108 6.72 -0.75 14.62
N ALA A 109 7.91 -0.36 14.17
CA ALA A 109 8.31 1.04 14.07
C ALA A 109 7.78 1.62 12.76
N PHE A 110 7.48 2.92 12.72
CA PHE A 110 7.12 3.60 11.49
C PHE A 110 7.49 5.08 11.51
N LEU A 111 7.74 5.63 10.34
CA LEU A 111 7.88 7.05 10.08
C LEU A 111 6.69 7.55 9.29
N ASP A 112 5.99 8.56 9.82
CA ASP A 112 4.88 9.21 9.11
C ASP A 112 5.38 9.99 7.89
N LEU A 113 4.70 9.78 6.77
CA LEU A 113 4.91 10.48 5.52
C LEU A 113 3.81 11.53 5.30
N PRO A 114 4.03 12.53 4.42
CA PRO A 114 2.96 13.40 3.95
C PRO A 114 1.80 12.57 3.40
N PRO A 115 0.54 12.87 3.80
CA PRO A 115 -0.60 12.06 3.38
C PRO A 115 -0.88 12.19 1.89
N LEU A 116 -1.24 11.07 1.24
CA LEU A 116 -1.58 11.03 -0.18
C LEU A 116 -2.95 11.61 -0.45
N GLN A 117 -3.06 12.37 -1.52
CA GLN A 117 -4.31 12.86 -2.05
C GLN A 117 -5.11 11.69 -2.62
N ASN A 118 -6.33 11.48 -2.14
CA ASN A 118 -7.24 10.51 -2.74
C ASN A 118 -7.87 11.07 -4.02
N VAL A 119 -8.15 10.17 -4.94
CA VAL A 119 -8.78 10.46 -6.22
C VAL A 119 -9.90 9.44 -6.50
N LEU A 120 -10.95 9.89 -7.19
CA LEU A 120 -11.93 9.03 -7.80
C LEU A 120 -11.51 8.82 -9.26
N LEU A 121 -11.30 7.57 -9.63
CA LEU A 121 -10.96 7.15 -10.99
C LEU A 121 -12.23 6.81 -11.76
N TYR A 122 -12.37 7.34 -12.97
CA TYR A 122 -13.49 7.08 -13.86
C TYR A 122 -13.03 7.05 -15.32
N SER A 123 -13.85 6.47 -16.19
CA SER A 123 -13.55 6.39 -17.62
C SER A 123 -13.56 7.78 -18.26
N ARG A 124 -12.62 8.07 -19.16
CA ARG A 124 -12.70 9.26 -20.03
C ARG A 124 -13.90 9.25 -20.97
N LYS A 125 -14.52 8.09 -21.17
CA LYS A 125 -15.75 7.93 -21.99
C LYS A 125 -17.02 8.23 -21.20
N HIS A 126 -16.88 8.42 -19.88
CA HIS A 126 -18.04 8.72 -19.04
C HIS A 126 -18.72 10.00 -19.51
N CYS A 127 -20.07 9.97 -19.59
CA CYS A 127 -20.84 11.11 -20.08
C CYS A 127 -20.59 12.34 -19.20
N PRO A 128 -20.22 13.50 -19.80
CA PRO A 128 -19.98 14.72 -19.03
C PRO A 128 -21.27 15.17 -18.32
N PRO A 129 -21.15 15.88 -17.19
CA PRO A 129 -22.30 16.49 -16.51
C PRO A 129 -23.08 17.38 -17.46
N GLU A 130 -24.43 17.33 -17.38
CA GLU A 130 -25.36 18.01 -18.30
C GLU A 130 -25.13 19.52 -18.48
N ASN A 131 -24.46 20.15 -17.51
CA ASN A 131 -24.24 21.60 -17.48
C ASN A 131 -22.82 22.04 -17.89
N GLY A 132 -21.97 21.14 -18.39
CA GLY A 132 -20.58 21.46 -18.73
C GLY A 132 -19.71 21.83 -17.49
N GLN A 133 -20.19 21.55 -16.29
CA GLN A 133 -19.48 21.77 -15.04
C GLN A 133 -18.44 20.66 -14.81
N GLU A 134 -17.47 20.91 -13.94
CA GLU A 134 -16.57 19.87 -13.47
C GLU A 134 -17.32 18.78 -12.69
N TYR A 135 -16.88 17.52 -12.83
CA TYR A 135 -17.44 16.41 -12.08
C TYR A 135 -17.31 16.61 -10.58
N THR A 136 -18.33 16.18 -9.86
CA THR A 136 -18.34 16.04 -8.41
C THR A 136 -18.56 14.58 -8.02
N VAL A 137 -18.25 14.22 -6.80
CA VAL A 137 -18.50 12.85 -6.30
C VAL A 137 -19.96 12.44 -6.43
N LYS A 138 -20.89 13.42 -6.36
CA LYS A 138 -22.34 13.17 -6.46
C LYS A 138 -22.81 12.72 -7.85
N ASP A 139 -22.02 13.00 -8.89
CA ASP A 139 -22.36 12.60 -10.25
C ASP A 139 -22.23 11.07 -10.42
N PHE A 140 -21.42 10.43 -9.57
CA PHE A 140 -21.21 8.98 -9.55
C PHE A 140 -22.17 8.21 -8.62
N ARG A 141 -23.20 8.86 -8.05
CA ARG A 141 -24.12 8.23 -7.08
C ARG A 141 -24.92 7.05 -7.61
N LYS A 142 -25.08 6.95 -8.94
CA LYS A 142 -25.79 5.85 -9.62
C LYS A 142 -24.85 4.78 -10.16
N GLU A 143 -23.56 5.05 -10.11
CA GLU A 143 -22.52 4.18 -10.61
C GLU A 143 -22.07 3.17 -9.56
N LYS A 144 -21.51 2.04 -10.00
CA LYS A 144 -20.95 1.02 -9.10
C LYS A 144 -19.58 1.44 -8.61
N LEU A 145 -19.36 1.29 -7.31
CA LEU A 145 -18.01 1.35 -6.75
C LEU A 145 -17.31 0.01 -6.93
N LEU A 146 -16.18 0.03 -7.64
CA LEU A 146 -15.35 -1.14 -7.90
C LEU A 146 -14.27 -1.22 -6.83
N LEU A 147 -14.21 -2.33 -6.09
CA LEU A 147 -13.39 -2.52 -4.89
C LEU A 147 -12.48 -3.74 -5.04
N LEU A 148 -11.34 -3.72 -4.35
CA LEU A 148 -10.60 -4.96 -4.11
C LEU A 148 -11.33 -5.82 -3.08
N GLU A 149 -11.46 -7.12 -3.38
CA GLU A 149 -11.86 -8.12 -2.40
C GLU A 149 -10.78 -8.20 -1.32
N GLN A 150 -11.18 -7.97 -0.08
CA GLN A 150 -10.27 -7.98 1.06
C GLN A 150 -10.69 -9.05 2.04
N GLU A 151 -9.95 -10.15 2.05
CA GLU A 151 -10.25 -11.27 2.93
C GLU A 151 -9.98 -10.98 4.42
N ASP A 152 -8.98 -10.13 4.76
CA ASP A 152 -8.52 -9.94 6.15
C ASP A 152 -8.31 -8.47 6.61
N THR A 153 -8.38 -7.48 5.72
CA THR A 153 -8.24 -6.08 6.10
C THR A 153 -9.41 -5.26 5.58
N SER A 154 -10.45 -5.09 6.40
CA SER A 154 -11.63 -4.27 6.08
C SER A 154 -11.35 -2.76 6.00
N ILE A 155 -10.16 -2.31 6.40
CA ILE A 155 -9.83 -0.89 6.59
C ILE A 155 -9.96 -0.07 5.32
N PRO A 156 -9.34 -0.40 4.17
CA PRO A 156 -9.49 0.41 2.95
C PRO A 156 -10.93 0.43 2.42
N LYS A 157 -11.66 -0.68 2.50
CA LYS A 157 -13.06 -0.75 2.08
C LYS A 157 -13.96 0.10 2.97
N ALA A 158 -13.82 -0.04 4.30
CA ALA A 158 -14.59 0.74 5.26
C ALA A 158 -14.31 2.25 5.12
N TYR A 159 -13.04 2.62 4.85
CA TYR A 159 -12.62 3.98 4.63
C TYR A 159 -13.25 4.59 3.36
N GLN A 160 -13.26 3.85 2.24
CA GLN A 160 -13.88 4.30 0.98
C GLN A 160 -15.39 4.43 1.09
N LEU A 161 -16.05 3.44 1.69
CA LEU A 161 -17.50 3.47 1.89
C LEU A 161 -17.91 4.56 2.88
N GLY A 162 -17.18 4.75 3.98
CA GLY A 162 -17.42 5.81 4.95
C GLY A 162 -17.34 7.20 4.31
N PHE A 163 -16.32 7.45 3.50
CA PHE A 163 -16.20 8.70 2.75
C PHE A 163 -17.42 8.98 1.85
N LEU A 164 -17.90 7.98 1.12
CA LEU A 164 -19.08 8.13 0.26
C LEU A 164 -20.37 8.33 1.07
N GLN A 165 -20.52 7.64 2.20
CA GLN A 165 -21.64 7.80 3.13
C GLN A 165 -21.70 9.21 3.69
N ASP A 166 -20.57 9.80 4.04
CA ASP A 166 -20.49 11.20 4.52
C ASP A 166 -20.92 12.21 3.45
N LYS A 167 -20.83 11.85 2.16
CA LYS A 167 -21.35 12.63 1.02
C LYS A 167 -22.81 12.28 0.67
N GLY A 168 -23.46 11.40 1.43
CA GLY A 168 -24.81 10.92 1.18
C GLY A 168 -24.93 9.95 0.01
N ILE A 169 -23.87 9.21 -0.31
CA ILE A 169 -23.80 8.27 -1.41
C ILE A 169 -23.65 6.85 -0.86
N ILE A 170 -24.57 5.95 -1.25
CA ILE A 170 -24.51 4.53 -0.94
C ILE A 170 -24.47 3.78 -2.27
N PRO A 171 -23.28 3.53 -2.84
CA PRO A 171 -23.15 2.91 -4.15
C PRO A 171 -23.41 1.41 -4.08
N GLU A 172 -23.89 0.82 -5.18
CA GLU A 172 -23.75 -0.61 -5.42
C GLU A 172 -22.24 -0.93 -5.53
N THR A 173 -21.79 -2.03 -4.93
CA THR A 173 -20.38 -2.41 -4.94
C THR A 173 -20.15 -3.65 -5.79
N LYS A 174 -18.98 -3.72 -6.46
CA LYS A 174 -18.48 -4.91 -7.12
C LYS A 174 -17.04 -5.14 -6.71
N GLU A 175 -16.74 -6.37 -6.26
CA GLU A 175 -15.43 -6.75 -5.73
C GLU A 175 -14.61 -7.50 -6.78
N TYR A 176 -13.28 -7.31 -6.73
CA TYR A 176 -12.29 -7.88 -7.65
C TYR A 176 -11.07 -8.38 -6.88
N HIS A 177 -10.41 -9.42 -7.40
CA HIS A 177 -9.23 -10.01 -6.77
C HIS A 177 -7.93 -9.20 -6.99
N ASN A 178 -7.90 -8.29 -7.97
CA ASN A 178 -6.71 -7.50 -8.28
C ASN A 178 -7.06 -6.12 -8.86
N ILE A 179 -6.11 -5.20 -8.75
CA ILE A 179 -6.27 -3.81 -9.19
C ILE A 179 -6.42 -3.69 -10.72
N ASP A 180 -5.74 -4.54 -11.48
CA ASP A 180 -5.77 -4.47 -12.96
C ASP A 180 -7.18 -4.74 -13.51
N SER A 181 -7.92 -5.68 -12.88
CA SER A 181 -9.32 -5.94 -13.23
C SER A 181 -10.23 -4.76 -12.91
N ILE A 182 -9.97 -4.04 -11.82
CA ILE A 182 -10.68 -2.81 -11.48
C ILE A 182 -10.42 -1.75 -12.55
N LEU A 183 -9.14 -1.46 -12.86
CA LEU A 183 -8.77 -0.43 -13.83
C LEU A 183 -9.33 -0.73 -15.22
N LEU A 184 -9.36 -2.02 -15.62
CA LEU A 184 -9.97 -2.45 -16.87
C LEU A 184 -11.47 -2.13 -16.92
N ASP A 185 -12.22 -2.50 -15.87
CA ASP A 185 -13.67 -2.28 -15.84
C ASP A 185 -14.01 -0.78 -15.67
N VAL A 186 -13.19 0.01 -14.94
CA VAL A 186 -13.33 1.47 -14.94
C VAL A 186 -13.10 2.04 -16.35
N SER A 187 -12.07 1.58 -17.07
CA SER A 187 -11.79 2.03 -18.45
C SER A 187 -12.92 1.70 -19.43
N LEU A 188 -13.69 0.65 -19.15
CA LEU A 188 -14.87 0.24 -19.90
C LEU A 188 -16.17 0.93 -19.45
N ASP A 189 -16.09 1.93 -18.58
CA ASP A 189 -17.22 2.70 -18.02
C ASP A 189 -18.25 1.82 -17.30
N LYS A 190 -17.79 0.81 -16.54
CA LYS A 190 -18.64 -0.09 -15.76
C LYS A 190 -18.79 0.31 -14.29
N GLY A 191 -18.23 1.46 -13.93
CA GLY A 191 -18.23 2.01 -12.60
C GLY A 191 -17.01 2.89 -12.34
N PHE A 192 -16.80 3.24 -11.09
CA PHE A 192 -15.70 4.07 -10.64
C PHE A 192 -14.91 3.37 -9.50
N ALA A 193 -13.70 3.83 -9.26
CA ALA A 193 -12.89 3.37 -8.12
C ALA A 193 -12.35 4.57 -7.32
N ILE A 194 -12.18 4.40 -6.01
CA ILE A 194 -11.44 5.34 -5.18
C ILE A 194 -10.03 4.81 -4.99
N SER A 195 -9.05 5.65 -5.26
CA SER A 195 -7.63 5.35 -5.18
C SER A 195 -6.87 6.58 -4.68
N ASP A 196 -5.59 6.66 -4.95
CA ASP A 196 -4.72 7.78 -4.60
C ASP A 196 -3.87 8.21 -5.80
N ILE A 197 -3.14 9.33 -5.63
CA ILE A 197 -2.33 9.91 -6.70
C ILE A 197 -1.11 9.07 -7.11
N TRP A 198 -0.71 8.05 -6.34
CA TRP A 198 0.35 7.10 -6.71
C TRP A 198 -0.19 5.88 -7.45
N SER A 199 -1.50 5.72 -7.51
CA SER A 199 -2.10 4.63 -8.28
C SER A 199 -1.75 4.74 -9.77
N ARG A 200 -1.35 3.63 -10.38
CA ARG A 200 -1.17 3.54 -11.85
C ARG A 200 -2.41 4.01 -12.62
N GLY A 201 -3.59 3.82 -12.05
CA GLY A 201 -4.84 4.32 -12.63
C GLY A 201 -4.90 5.83 -12.76
N ALA A 202 -4.20 6.59 -11.90
CA ALA A 202 -4.13 8.04 -11.98
C ALA A 202 -3.34 8.53 -13.19
N PHE A 203 -2.48 7.69 -13.77
CA PHE A 203 -1.66 7.97 -14.96
C PHE A 203 -2.17 7.27 -16.23
N ASP A 204 -3.23 6.45 -16.12
CA ASP A 204 -3.77 5.74 -17.27
C ASP A 204 -4.45 6.72 -18.24
N ARG A 205 -4.05 6.64 -19.52
CA ARG A 205 -4.59 7.50 -20.59
C ARG A 205 -6.09 7.34 -20.85
N ASN A 206 -6.69 6.22 -20.46
CA ASN A 206 -8.12 5.92 -20.64
C ASN A 206 -8.96 6.37 -19.45
N LEU A 207 -8.31 6.77 -18.36
CA LEU A 207 -8.95 7.18 -17.12
C LEU A 207 -8.83 8.69 -16.90
N SER A 208 -9.71 9.19 -16.07
CA SER A 208 -9.69 10.54 -15.53
C SER A 208 -9.75 10.47 -14.01
N CYS A 209 -9.26 11.50 -13.35
CA CYS A 209 -9.19 11.59 -11.90
C CYS A 209 -9.97 12.80 -11.41
N LEU A 210 -10.87 12.59 -10.46
CA LEU A 210 -11.47 13.64 -9.66
C LEU A 210 -10.77 13.67 -8.29
N LYS A 211 -10.14 14.79 -7.94
CA LYS A 211 -9.54 14.95 -6.60
C LYS A 211 -10.62 14.96 -5.53
N LEU A 212 -10.41 14.16 -4.48
CA LEU A 212 -11.30 14.12 -3.32
C LEU A 212 -10.80 15.06 -2.23
N ASP A 213 -11.69 15.54 -1.38
CA ASP A 213 -11.33 16.36 -0.20
C ASP A 213 -10.78 15.51 0.97
N GLN A 214 -10.37 14.30 0.70
CA GLN A 214 -9.85 13.32 1.64
C GLN A 214 -8.40 12.96 1.27
N LYS A 215 -7.57 12.77 2.30
CA LYS A 215 -6.19 12.31 2.15
C LYS A 215 -5.98 11.04 2.95
N MET A 216 -5.18 10.13 2.42
CA MET A 216 -4.83 8.88 3.05
C MET A 216 -3.51 9.01 3.81
N PRO A 217 -3.50 8.81 5.15
CA PRO A 217 -2.27 8.74 5.91
C PRO A 217 -1.43 7.54 5.46
N ILE A 218 -0.15 7.77 5.21
CA ILE A 218 0.81 6.75 4.81
C ILE A 218 2.06 6.81 5.69
N CYS A 219 2.81 5.73 5.71
CA CYS A 219 4.07 5.64 6.45
C CYS A 219 5.07 4.71 5.76
N VAL A 220 6.35 4.86 6.10
CA VAL A 220 7.34 3.79 5.99
C VAL A 220 7.31 3.03 7.30
N ALA A 221 7.20 1.70 7.24
CA ALA A 221 7.14 0.85 8.42
C ALA A 221 8.13 -0.30 8.35
N TRP A 222 8.66 -0.71 9.52
CA TRP A 222 9.61 -1.82 9.67
C TRP A 222 9.47 -2.47 11.06
N PRO A 223 9.92 -3.72 11.26
CA PRO A 223 9.92 -4.35 12.58
C PRO A 223 10.82 -3.61 13.58
N GLU A 224 10.37 -3.39 14.84
CA GLU A 224 11.11 -2.64 15.88
C GLU A 224 12.46 -3.26 16.24
N ASN A 225 12.58 -4.58 16.19
CA ASN A 225 13.81 -5.31 16.42
C ASN A 225 14.83 -5.22 15.27
N HIS A 226 14.46 -4.53 14.20
CA HIS A 226 15.28 -4.19 13.06
C HIS A 226 15.69 -2.71 13.14
N SER A 227 16.48 -2.35 14.13
CA SER A 227 17.07 -1.01 14.24
C SER A 227 18.30 -0.91 13.33
N PHE A 228 18.06 -0.84 12.01
CA PHE A 228 19.12 -0.57 11.06
C PHE A 228 19.17 0.90 10.74
N ASP A 229 20.36 1.44 10.79
CA ASP A 229 20.64 2.77 10.28
C ASP A 229 20.20 2.89 8.82
N GLU A 230 20.26 1.79 8.04
CA GLU A 230 19.82 1.71 6.65
C GLU A 230 18.33 1.94 6.48
N MET A 231 17.47 1.33 7.33
CA MET A 231 16.01 1.54 7.25
C MET A 231 15.62 2.96 7.65
N ARG A 232 16.33 3.51 8.62
CA ARG A 232 16.11 4.91 9.04
C ARG A 232 16.55 5.86 7.94
N LEU A 233 17.73 5.63 7.37
CA LEU A 233 18.22 6.39 6.22
C LEU A 233 17.23 6.31 5.04
N PHE A 234 16.75 5.10 4.71
CA PHE A 234 15.73 4.93 3.68
C PHE A 234 14.47 5.74 3.96
N ALA A 235 13.92 5.64 5.18
CA ALA A 235 12.69 6.31 5.55
C ALA A 235 12.81 7.85 5.49
N ASP A 236 13.94 8.39 5.94
CA ASP A 236 14.23 9.83 5.90
C ASP A 236 14.39 10.32 4.46
N LEU A 237 15.14 9.60 3.62
CA LEU A 237 15.32 9.91 2.20
C LEU A 237 14.00 9.83 1.43
N PHE A 238 13.19 8.80 1.71
CA PHE A 238 11.89 8.66 1.05
C PHE A 238 10.97 9.83 1.40
N LYS A 239 10.92 10.21 2.67
CA LYS A 239 10.16 11.39 3.12
C LYS A 239 10.61 12.67 2.43
N GLU A 240 11.93 12.89 2.34
CA GLU A 240 12.50 14.07 1.67
C GLU A 240 12.22 14.08 0.15
N SER A 241 12.24 12.91 -0.49
CA SER A 241 11.91 12.78 -1.92
C SER A 241 10.48 13.21 -2.26
N MET A 242 9.57 13.19 -1.26
CA MET A 242 8.19 13.65 -1.40
C MET A 242 8.07 15.18 -1.36
N GLU A 243 9.08 15.89 -0.87
CA GLU A 243 9.08 17.35 -0.86
C GLU A 243 9.28 17.91 -2.29
N PRO A 244 8.64 19.04 -2.63
CA PRO A 244 8.92 19.70 -3.91
C PRO A 244 10.39 20.08 -3.96
N LEU A 245 11.06 19.85 -5.09
CA LEU A 245 12.41 20.36 -5.35
C LEU A 245 12.39 21.89 -5.17
N GLN A 246 13.18 22.37 -4.24
CA GLN A 246 13.37 23.82 -4.01
C GLN A 246 14.11 24.47 -5.17
#